data_0674c9512f02f66fa6f27ebcf75ab118
#
_entry.id   0674c9512f02f66fa6f27ebcf75ab118
#
_cell.length_a   1.000
_cell.length_b   1.000
_cell.length_c   1.000
_cell.angle_alpha   90.00
_cell.angle_beta   90.00
_cell.angle_gamma   90.00
#
_symmetry.space_group_name_H-M   'P 1'
#
loop_
_entity.id
_entity.type
_entity.pdbx_description
1 polymer ?
#
loop_
_entity_poly.entity_id
_entity_poly.type
_entity_poly.pdbx_seq_one_letter_code
_entity_poly.pdbx_strand_id
1 'polypeptide(L)'
;GGSLVEPGRREISRVPKGGWSATDGLWGSKLASKFYGCSNSSSKFLDSGVMTHPDRYLMIVTSGGLNQQRTGIIDAVVAARILNATLVVPKLDQTSFWKDASDFAEIFNADWFISFLSKDVRIVKELPKIGGKLWAPHRMRVPRKCTQRCYLNRVLPALVKKHVVRLTKFDYRLANRLDSDLQKLRCRVNYHALRFTDPIQEMGEKIIQRMRERSTYFIALHLRCPHFKFS
;
A
#
# COMPACT_ATOMS: atom_id res chain seq x y z
N GLY A 1 -19.17 8.46 -31.80
CA GLY A 1 -19.83 8.30 -30.54
C GLY A 1 -19.47 6.94 -29.97
N GLY A 2 -18.33 6.81 -29.27
CA GLY A 2 -17.91 5.60 -28.56
C GLY A 2 -18.03 5.87 -27.06
N SER A 3 -19.06 5.29 -26.46
CA SER A 3 -19.28 5.28 -25.02
C SER A 3 -18.16 4.49 -24.37
N LEU A 4 -17.34 5.14 -23.53
CA LEU A 4 -16.39 4.50 -22.63
C LEU A 4 -17.20 3.79 -21.54
N VAL A 5 -17.28 2.47 -21.63
CA VAL A 5 -17.81 1.62 -20.57
C VAL A 5 -16.85 1.71 -19.38
N GLU A 6 -17.28 2.38 -18.30
CA GLU A 6 -16.59 2.32 -17.01
C GLU A 6 -16.48 0.84 -16.58
N PRO A 7 -15.29 0.35 -16.18
CA PRO A 7 -15.19 -1.01 -15.65
C PRO A 7 -16.01 -1.09 -14.36
N GLY A 8 -16.98 -1.99 -14.35
CA GLY A 8 -18.04 -2.15 -13.38
C GLY A 8 -17.59 -1.93 -11.95
N ARG A 9 -18.26 -1.01 -11.29
CA ARG A 9 -18.29 -0.84 -9.85
C ARG A 9 -18.77 -2.15 -9.24
N ARG A 10 -17.83 -3.07 -8.91
CA ARG A 10 -18.18 -4.22 -8.07
C ARG A 10 -18.70 -3.66 -6.76
N GLU A 11 -19.96 -3.90 -6.48
CA GLU A 11 -20.57 -3.58 -5.19
C GLU A 11 -19.66 -4.15 -4.11
N ILE A 12 -19.07 -3.25 -3.33
CA ILE A 12 -18.45 -3.60 -2.07
C ILE A 12 -19.57 -4.29 -1.29
N SER A 13 -19.35 -5.55 -0.95
CA SER A 13 -20.33 -6.40 -0.26
C SER A 13 -21.00 -5.58 0.82
N ARG A 14 -22.29 -5.31 0.66
CA ARG A 14 -23.09 -4.66 1.70
C ARG A 14 -22.93 -5.50 2.96
N VAL A 15 -22.51 -4.88 4.05
CA VAL A 15 -22.52 -5.53 5.36
C VAL A 15 -23.93 -6.12 5.52
N PRO A 16 -24.06 -7.44 5.81
CA PRO A 16 -25.37 -8.05 5.94
C PRO A 16 -26.18 -7.29 6.97
N LYS A 17 -27.42 -6.95 6.63
CA LYS A 17 -28.40 -6.43 7.58
C LYS A 17 -28.74 -7.58 8.55
N GLY A 18 -27.97 -7.76 9.58
CA GLY A 18 -28.15 -8.81 10.58
C GLY A 18 -28.20 -8.21 11.98
N GLY A 19 -29.37 -8.16 12.55
CA GLY A 19 -29.71 -8.40 13.94
C GLY A 19 -29.22 -7.47 15.07
N TRP A 20 -28.52 -6.38 14.78
CA TRP A 20 -28.23 -5.33 15.76
C TRP A 20 -29.15 -4.15 15.47
N SER A 21 -29.82 -3.64 16.48
CA SER A 21 -30.75 -2.49 16.38
C SER A 21 -30.06 -1.38 15.57
N ALA A 22 -30.65 -1.03 14.42
CA ALA A 22 -30.05 -0.15 13.41
C ALA A 22 -29.94 1.32 13.83
N THR A 23 -30.25 1.63 15.09
CA THR A 23 -30.47 3.02 15.54
C THR A 23 -29.32 3.63 16.30
N ASP A 24 -28.41 2.86 16.89
CA ASP A 24 -27.42 3.43 17.82
C ASP A 24 -25.94 3.15 17.49
N GLY A 25 -25.61 2.64 16.31
CA GLY A 25 -24.24 2.34 15.93
C GLY A 25 -23.69 3.26 14.84
N LEU A 26 -22.37 3.35 14.78
CA LEU A 26 -21.60 4.03 13.71
C LEU A 26 -22.13 3.66 12.31
N TRP A 27 -22.49 2.40 12.11
CA TRP A 27 -22.95 1.83 10.83
C TRP A 27 -24.42 2.15 10.51
N GLY A 28 -25.24 2.51 11.49
CA GLY A 28 -26.64 2.93 11.32
C GLY A 28 -26.82 4.42 11.11
N SER A 29 -25.76 5.23 11.25
CA SER A 29 -25.86 6.68 11.10
C SER A 29 -26.12 7.11 9.65
N LYS A 30 -26.78 8.27 9.45
CA LYS A 30 -26.94 8.90 8.12
C LYS A 30 -25.58 9.17 7.43
N LEU A 31 -24.50 9.20 8.21
CA LEU A 31 -23.14 9.42 7.73
C LEU A 31 -22.38 8.11 7.49
N ALA A 32 -23.00 6.94 7.68
CA ALA A 32 -22.35 5.64 7.54
C ALA A 32 -21.62 5.49 6.20
N SER A 33 -22.20 6.00 5.11
CA SER A 33 -21.55 5.99 3.79
C SER A 33 -20.23 6.75 3.71
N LYS A 34 -20.00 7.70 4.63
CA LYS A 34 -18.74 8.45 4.71
C LYS A 34 -17.60 7.69 5.40
N PHE A 35 -17.92 6.62 6.10
CA PHE A 35 -16.94 5.76 6.75
C PHE A 35 -16.44 4.62 5.85
N TYR A 36 -17.05 4.43 4.68
CA TYR A 36 -16.63 3.46 3.68
C TYR A 36 -15.80 4.12 2.59
N GLY A 37 -14.71 3.44 2.23
CA GLY A 37 -13.79 3.92 1.22
C GLY A 37 -12.86 5.03 1.72
N CYS A 38 -12.08 5.56 0.81
CA CYS A 38 -11.10 6.60 1.08
C CYS A 38 -11.50 7.90 0.41
N SER A 39 -11.32 9.01 1.10
CA SER A 39 -11.56 10.34 0.53
C SER A 39 -10.58 10.66 -0.59
N ASN A 40 -11.04 11.38 -1.59
CA ASN A 40 -10.19 11.93 -2.65
C ASN A 40 -9.24 12.99 -2.07
N SER A 41 -8.13 13.20 -2.75
CA SER A 41 -7.20 14.29 -2.47
C SER A 41 -7.88 15.65 -2.65
N SER A 42 -7.38 16.67 -1.96
CA SER A 42 -7.81 18.05 -2.19
C SER A 42 -7.30 18.56 -3.55
N SER A 43 -7.88 19.66 -4.03
CA SER A 43 -7.41 20.34 -5.25
C SER A 43 -5.97 20.84 -5.18
N LYS A 44 -5.43 20.98 -3.98
CA LYS A 44 -4.03 21.37 -3.74
C LYS A 44 -3.04 20.22 -3.90
N PHE A 45 -3.54 18.98 -3.96
CA PHE A 45 -2.70 17.80 -4.14
C PHE A 45 -2.42 17.59 -5.63
N LEU A 46 -1.36 18.22 -6.12
CA LEU A 46 -1.00 18.22 -7.54
C LEU A 46 -0.77 16.80 -8.08
N ASP A 47 -1.02 16.62 -9.39
CA ASP A 47 -0.77 15.35 -10.10
C ASP A 47 0.71 14.93 -10.01
N SER A 48 0.96 13.64 -10.00
CA SER A 48 2.32 13.09 -9.94
C SER A 48 3.19 13.49 -11.13
N GLY A 49 2.58 13.67 -12.30
CA GLY A 49 3.29 14.12 -13.50
C GLY A 49 3.92 15.50 -13.35
N VAL A 50 3.32 16.37 -12.54
CA VAL A 50 3.82 17.72 -12.23
C VAL A 50 4.85 17.68 -11.10
N MET A 51 4.63 16.82 -10.10
CA MET A 51 5.42 16.84 -8.86
C MET A 51 6.65 15.96 -8.89
N THR A 52 6.66 14.89 -9.70
CA THR A 52 7.76 13.92 -9.68
C THR A 52 8.99 14.46 -10.40
N HIS A 53 10.11 14.51 -9.68
CA HIS A 53 11.39 14.87 -10.28
C HIS A 53 11.92 13.73 -11.15
N PRO A 54 12.36 13.98 -12.39
CA PRO A 54 12.72 12.93 -13.36
C PRO A 54 13.88 12.03 -12.90
N ASP A 55 14.82 12.58 -12.11
CA ASP A 55 16.08 11.90 -11.74
C ASP A 55 16.07 11.37 -10.29
N ARG A 56 14.90 11.22 -9.65
CA ARG A 56 14.82 10.70 -8.28
C ARG A 56 14.08 9.38 -8.26
N TYR A 57 14.77 8.33 -7.82
CA TYR A 57 14.24 6.98 -7.73
C TYR A 57 14.34 6.44 -6.30
N LEU A 58 13.20 6.07 -5.74
CA LEU A 58 13.13 5.47 -4.42
C LEU A 58 12.88 3.97 -4.55
N MET A 59 13.78 3.18 -3.99
CA MET A 59 13.65 1.73 -3.88
C MET A 59 13.42 1.35 -2.42
N ILE A 60 12.54 0.39 -2.19
CA ILE A 60 12.20 -0.07 -0.84
C ILE A 60 12.38 -1.58 -0.75
N VAL A 61 13.04 -2.03 0.30
CA VAL A 61 13.02 -3.43 0.74
C VAL A 61 12.27 -3.48 2.06
N THR A 62 11.11 -4.08 2.04
CA THR A 62 10.25 -4.24 3.21
C THR A 62 10.85 -5.21 4.23
N SER A 63 10.26 -5.38 5.39
CA SER A 63 10.68 -6.39 6.37
C SER A 63 9.53 -6.80 7.28
N GLY A 64 9.66 -7.99 7.87
CA GLY A 64 8.67 -8.55 8.78
C GLY A 64 7.67 -9.50 8.11
N GLY A 65 6.62 -9.87 8.83
CA GLY A 65 5.52 -10.66 8.28
C GLY A 65 4.71 -9.87 7.23
N LEU A 66 3.87 -10.54 6.44
CA LEU A 66 3.17 -9.93 5.29
C LEU A 66 2.41 -8.64 5.65
N ASN A 67 1.73 -8.59 6.79
CA ASN A 67 1.02 -7.37 7.21
C ASN A 67 1.98 -6.20 7.52
N GLN A 68 3.16 -6.48 8.07
CA GLN A 68 4.19 -5.46 8.30
C GLN A 68 4.78 -4.98 6.98
N GLN A 69 5.03 -5.91 6.05
CA GLN A 69 5.49 -5.59 4.71
C GLN A 69 4.47 -4.75 3.95
N ARG A 70 3.17 -5.08 4.06
CA ARG A 70 2.07 -4.28 3.51
C ARG A 70 2.10 -2.85 4.05
N THR A 71 2.28 -2.68 5.37
CA THR A 71 2.47 -1.34 5.96
C THR A 71 3.69 -0.64 5.39
N GLY A 72 4.80 -1.36 5.19
CA GLY A 72 5.99 -0.83 4.53
C GLY A 72 5.74 -0.34 3.10
N ILE A 73 4.95 -1.09 2.30
CA ILE A 73 4.56 -0.68 0.95
C ILE A 73 3.74 0.61 0.98
N ILE A 74 2.77 0.69 1.89
CA ILE A 74 1.93 1.89 2.07
C ILE A 74 2.79 3.10 2.42
N ASP A 75 3.69 2.94 3.39
CA ASP A 75 4.62 3.99 3.81
C ASP A 75 5.58 4.39 2.68
N ALA A 76 5.98 3.44 1.81
CA ALA A 76 6.85 3.69 0.67
C ALA A 76 6.22 4.63 -0.37
N VAL A 77 4.93 4.42 -0.69
CA VAL A 77 4.19 5.30 -1.62
C VAL A 77 4.12 6.72 -1.07
N VAL A 78 3.79 6.87 0.20
CA VAL A 78 3.72 8.19 0.83
C VAL A 78 5.11 8.84 0.93
N ALA A 79 6.15 8.07 1.23
CA ALA A 79 7.52 8.58 1.24
C ALA A 79 7.98 9.05 -0.15
N ALA A 80 7.66 8.30 -1.21
CA ALA A 80 7.94 8.70 -2.59
C ALA A 80 7.25 10.02 -2.95
N ARG A 81 5.99 10.19 -2.53
CA ARG A 81 5.26 11.46 -2.70
C ARG A 81 5.92 12.62 -1.97
N ILE A 82 6.32 12.43 -0.70
CA ILE A 82 7.01 13.47 0.10
C ILE A 82 8.33 13.90 -0.58
N LEU A 83 9.02 12.96 -1.20
CA LEU A 83 10.34 13.17 -1.82
C LEU A 83 10.27 13.62 -3.27
N ASN A 84 9.07 13.72 -3.85
CA ASN A 84 8.86 13.95 -5.29
C ASN A 84 9.70 12.99 -6.14
N ALA A 85 9.67 11.71 -5.78
CA ALA A 85 10.49 10.66 -6.38
C ALA A 85 9.62 9.61 -7.08
N THR A 86 10.14 9.01 -8.15
CA THR A 86 9.58 7.81 -8.76
C THR A 86 9.82 6.63 -7.82
N LEU A 87 8.76 5.93 -7.43
CA LEU A 87 8.85 4.70 -6.66
C LEU A 87 9.13 3.52 -7.61
N VAL A 88 10.14 2.73 -7.31
CA VAL A 88 10.27 1.40 -7.91
C VAL A 88 9.44 0.44 -7.08
N VAL A 89 8.67 -0.44 -7.74
CA VAL A 89 7.82 -1.44 -7.03
C VAL A 89 8.59 -2.06 -5.88
N PRO A 90 8.07 -2.00 -4.63
CA PRO A 90 8.77 -2.47 -3.46
C PRO A 90 9.14 -3.96 -3.52
N LYS A 91 10.32 -4.30 -3.02
CA LYS A 91 10.72 -5.70 -2.87
C LYS A 91 10.28 -6.24 -1.53
N LEU A 92 9.68 -7.42 -1.54
CA LEU A 92 9.29 -8.13 -0.34
C LEU A 92 10.51 -8.76 0.35
N ASP A 93 10.41 -8.94 1.67
CA ASP A 93 11.39 -9.66 2.46
C ASP A 93 11.09 -11.16 2.40
N GLN A 94 11.86 -11.86 1.59
CA GLN A 94 11.69 -13.28 1.34
C GLN A 94 12.45 -14.17 2.33
N THR A 95 13.36 -13.62 3.13
CA THR A 95 14.35 -14.43 3.85
C THR A 95 14.33 -14.30 5.36
N SER A 96 13.88 -13.18 5.93
CA SER A 96 14.04 -12.95 7.38
C SER A 96 12.91 -13.54 8.21
N PHE A 97 11.73 -12.95 8.19
CA PHE A 97 10.59 -13.36 9.03
C PHE A 97 9.51 -14.11 8.26
N TRP A 98 9.27 -13.70 7.03
CA TRP A 98 8.19 -14.24 6.23
C TRP A 98 8.55 -15.62 5.65
N LYS A 99 9.80 -15.82 5.25
CA LYS A 99 10.33 -17.07 4.68
C LYS A 99 9.52 -17.59 3.48
N ASP A 100 8.99 -16.71 2.69
CA ASP A 100 8.21 -16.98 1.49
C ASP A 100 8.94 -16.35 0.31
N ALA A 101 9.19 -17.13 -0.74
CA ALA A 101 9.96 -16.70 -1.90
C ALA A 101 9.17 -15.78 -2.84
N SER A 102 7.87 -15.62 -2.61
CA SER A 102 7.01 -14.79 -3.46
C SER A 102 7.50 -13.34 -3.54
N ASP A 103 7.49 -12.80 -4.73
CA ASP A 103 7.73 -11.39 -4.94
C ASP A 103 6.42 -10.56 -4.90
N PHE A 104 6.54 -9.25 -5.12
CA PHE A 104 5.39 -8.36 -5.06
C PHE A 104 4.30 -8.74 -6.06
N ALA A 105 4.67 -9.11 -7.28
CA ALA A 105 3.72 -9.37 -8.38
C ALA A 105 3.00 -10.72 -8.23
N GLU A 106 3.53 -11.64 -7.45
CA GLU A 106 2.88 -12.91 -7.14
C GLU A 106 1.79 -12.75 -6.07
N ILE A 107 1.91 -11.76 -5.19
CA ILE A 107 0.94 -11.50 -4.12
C ILE A 107 -0.03 -10.38 -4.49
N PHE A 108 0.47 -9.28 -5.04
CA PHE A 108 -0.32 -8.10 -5.38
C PHE A 108 -0.31 -7.83 -6.89
N ASN A 109 -1.45 -7.41 -7.42
CA ASN A 109 -1.56 -7.00 -8.82
C ASN A 109 -0.75 -5.72 -9.08
N ALA A 110 0.47 -5.90 -9.63
CA ALA A 110 1.41 -4.81 -9.84
C ALA A 110 0.91 -3.78 -10.87
N ASP A 111 0.24 -4.23 -11.94
CA ASP A 111 -0.28 -3.34 -12.98
C ASP A 111 -1.42 -2.47 -12.46
N TRP A 112 -2.31 -3.07 -11.68
CA TRP A 112 -3.34 -2.32 -10.95
C TRP A 112 -2.73 -1.32 -9.98
N PHE A 113 -1.75 -1.73 -9.18
CA PHE A 113 -1.07 -0.87 -8.21
C PHE A 113 -0.47 0.37 -8.86
N ILE A 114 0.23 0.19 -9.98
CA ILE A 114 0.84 1.27 -10.75
C ILE A 114 -0.22 2.19 -11.37
N SER A 115 -1.22 1.61 -12.05
CA SER A 115 -2.24 2.38 -12.77
C SER A 115 -3.15 3.16 -11.81
N PHE A 116 -3.57 2.53 -10.71
CA PHE A 116 -4.44 3.16 -9.71
C PHE A 116 -3.80 4.38 -9.05
N LEU A 117 -2.49 4.30 -8.76
CA LEU A 117 -1.73 5.36 -8.09
C LEU A 117 -1.09 6.35 -9.07
N SER A 118 -1.30 6.22 -10.36
CA SER A 118 -0.61 7.02 -11.39
C SER A 118 -0.74 8.53 -11.20
N LYS A 119 -1.87 9.01 -10.69
CA LYS A 119 -2.09 10.43 -10.37
C LYS A 119 -1.44 10.88 -9.05
N ASP A 120 -1.24 9.95 -8.13
CA ASP A 120 -0.70 10.25 -6.81
C ASP A 120 0.83 10.19 -6.78
N VAL A 121 1.42 9.12 -7.35
CA VAL A 121 2.85 8.85 -7.34
C VAL A 121 3.25 8.13 -8.62
N ARG A 122 4.31 8.57 -9.26
CA ARG A 122 4.89 7.83 -10.39
C ARG A 122 5.55 6.55 -9.87
N ILE A 123 5.12 5.41 -10.41
CA ILE A 123 5.64 4.10 -10.02
C ILE A 123 6.11 3.35 -11.26
N VAL A 124 7.25 2.68 -11.17
CA VAL A 124 7.82 1.84 -12.24
C VAL A 124 8.09 0.43 -11.72
N LYS A 125 7.96 -0.57 -12.59
CA LYS A 125 8.24 -1.97 -12.23
C LYS A 125 9.69 -2.17 -11.83
N GLU A 126 10.59 -1.60 -12.60
CA GLU A 126 12.03 -1.74 -12.41
C GLU A 126 12.76 -0.39 -12.57
N LEU A 127 13.95 -0.31 -12.00
CA LEU A 127 14.80 0.86 -12.14
C LEU A 127 15.24 0.99 -13.61
N PRO A 128 14.94 2.10 -14.30
CA PRO A 128 15.34 2.27 -15.68
C PRO A 128 16.87 2.46 -15.78
N LYS A 129 17.42 2.12 -16.94
CA LYS A 129 18.79 2.52 -17.31
C LYS A 129 18.82 4.01 -17.60
N ILE A 130 19.64 4.76 -16.89
CA ILE A 130 19.79 6.20 -17.08
C ILE A 130 21.11 6.44 -17.84
N GLY A 131 21.00 7.04 -19.03
CA GLY A 131 22.16 7.19 -19.90
C GLY A 131 22.82 5.85 -20.31
N GLY A 132 22.02 4.79 -20.48
CA GLY A 132 22.49 3.44 -20.83
C GLY A 132 23.11 2.65 -19.66
N LYS A 133 23.25 3.26 -18.48
CA LYS A 133 23.85 2.62 -17.29
C LYS A 133 22.81 2.37 -16.19
N LEU A 134 22.95 1.26 -15.50
CA LEU A 134 22.17 0.99 -14.29
C LEU A 134 22.85 1.68 -13.09
N TRP A 135 22.15 2.59 -12.46
CA TRP A 135 22.68 3.31 -11.31
C TRP A 135 22.70 2.44 -10.06
N ALA A 136 23.85 2.37 -9.38
CA ALA A 136 23.95 1.65 -8.12
C ALA A 136 23.16 2.37 -7.01
N PRO A 137 22.18 1.73 -6.36
CA PRO A 137 21.38 2.37 -5.35
C PRO A 137 22.20 2.68 -4.09
N HIS A 138 22.15 3.92 -3.63
CA HIS A 138 22.68 4.29 -2.31
C HIS A 138 21.82 3.66 -1.21
N ARG A 139 22.40 2.79 -0.40
CA ARG A 139 21.70 2.09 0.69
C ARG A 139 21.68 2.92 1.95
N MET A 140 20.51 3.11 2.52
CA MET A 140 20.37 3.77 3.82
C MET A 140 19.17 3.26 4.60
N ARG A 141 19.02 3.72 5.83
CA ARG A 141 17.87 3.45 6.69
C ARG A 141 17.32 4.75 7.23
N VAL A 142 16.02 4.77 7.46
CA VAL A 142 15.35 5.84 8.20
C VAL A 142 14.87 5.31 9.56
N PRO A 143 14.78 6.17 10.58
CA PRO A 143 14.25 5.75 11.87
C PRO A 143 12.77 5.35 11.75
N ARG A 144 12.26 4.59 12.71
CA ARG A 144 10.83 4.33 12.82
C ARG A 144 10.08 5.64 13.08
N LYS A 145 8.85 5.72 12.58
CA LYS A 145 7.99 6.92 12.72
C LYS A 145 8.65 8.20 12.19
N CYS A 146 9.44 8.08 11.10
CA CYS A 146 10.05 9.22 10.44
C CYS A 146 8.97 10.16 9.91
N THR A 147 9.04 11.43 10.25
CA THR A 147 8.08 12.47 9.81
C THR A 147 8.38 12.93 8.40
N GLN A 148 7.47 13.71 7.79
CA GLN A 148 7.72 14.36 6.51
C GLN A 148 9.04 15.14 6.52
N ARG A 149 9.26 15.98 7.56
CA ARG A 149 10.52 16.72 7.73
C ARG A 149 11.75 15.82 7.85
N CYS A 150 11.59 14.66 8.52
CA CYS A 150 12.66 13.68 8.64
C CYS A 150 13.06 13.11 7.27
N TYR A 151 12.10 12.80 6.38
CA TYR A 151 12.38 12.37 5.00
C TYR A 151 13.09 13.46 4.20
N LEU A 152 12.59 14.70 4.26
CA LEU A 152 13.17 15.84 3.55
C LEU A 152 14.62 16.13 4.01
N ASN A 153 14.90 16.00 5.29
CA ASN A 153 16.22 16.29 5.83
C ASN A 153 17.24 15.16 5.67
N ARG A 154 16.79 13.90 5.63
CA ARG A 154 17.69 12.73 5.61
C ARG A 154 17.78 12.04 4.25
N VAL A 155 16.66 11.88 3.56
CA VAL A 155 16.59 11.09 2.33
C VAL A 155 16.73 11.97 1.09
N LEU A 156 16.09 13.14 1.08
CA LEU A 156 16.13 14.03 -0.06
C LEU A 156 17.57 14.46 -0.45
N PRO A 157 18.47 14.82 0.47
CA PRO A 157 19.86 15.16 0.09
C PRO A 157 20.59 13.99 -0.57
N ALA A 158 20.33 12.76 -0.11
CA ALA A 158 20.90 11.57 -0.72
C ALA A 158 20.32 11.33 -2.13
N LEU A 159 19.00 11.52 -2.33
CA LEU A 159 18.35 11.43 -3.64
C LEU A 159 18.88 12.47 -4.62
N VAL A 160 19.08 13.70 -4.18
CA VAL A 160 19.64 14.77 -5.01
C VAL A 160 21.07 14.45 -5.45
N LYS A 161 21.90 13.91 -4.54
CA LYS A 161 23.31 13.60 -4.84
C LYS A 161 23.50 12.28 -5.58
N LYS A 162 22.66 11.26 -5.34
CA LYS A 162 22.86 9.88 -5.79
C LYS A 162 21.80 9.39 -6.77
N HIS A 163 20.72 10.16 -6.95
CA HIS A 163 19.59 9.89 -7.84
C HIS A 163 18.77 8.63 -7.48
N VAL A 164 19.41 7.56 -6.99
CA VAL A 164 18.76 6.31 -6.59
C VAL A 164 19.07 6.02 -5.13
N VAL A 165 18.05 5.95 -4.30
CA VAL A 165 18.17 5.59 -2.89
C VAL A 165 17.38 4.31 -2.62
N ARG A 166 18.01 3.35 -1.92
CA ARG A 166 17.37 2.12 -1.44
C ARG A 166 17.25 2.17 0.07
N LEU A 167 16.01 2.24 0.56
CA LEU A 167 15.71 2.11 1.99
C LEU A 167 15.52 0.64 2.34
N THR A 168 16.22 0.17 3.39
CA THR A 168 16.20 -1.24 3.82
C THR A 168 15.57 -1.39 5.18
N LYS A 169 15.06 -2.61 5.49
CA LYS A 169 14.32 -2.93 6.73
C LYS A 169 13.18 -1.94 6.93
N PHE A 170 12.37 -1.81 5.89
CA PHE A 170 11.35 -0.78 5.80
C PHE A 170 10.03 -1.27 6.38
N ASP A 171 9.89 -1.12 7.70
CA ASP A 171 8.70 -1.44 8.49
C ASP A 171 8.37 -0.26 9.40
N TYR A 172 7.12 0.20 9.46
CA TYR A 172 6.68 1.32 10.31
C TYR A 172 7.61 2.56 10.24
N ARG A 173 8.00 2.94 9.02
CA ARG A 173 8.99 4.03 8.80
C ARG A 173 8.37 5.40 8.61
N LEU A 174 7.05 5.49 8.68
CA LEU A 174 6.33 6.75 8.54
C LEU A 174 5.61 7.10 9.84
N ALA A 175 5.57 8.40 10.17
CA ALA A 175 4.83 8.93 11.31
C ALA A 175 3.32 8.79 11.09
N ASN A 176 2.56 8.71 12.19
CA ASN A 176 1.09 8.63 12.12
C ASN A 176 0.44 10.00 11.85
N ARG A 177 1.08 11.09 12.29
CA ARG A 177 0.58 12.45 12.08
C ARG A 177 1.17 12.99 10.78
N LEU A 178 0.36 12.94 9.72
CA LEU A 178 0.68 13.45 8.40
C LEU A 178 -0.37 14.48 8.00
N ASP A 179 -0.04 15.30 7.01
CA ASP A 179 -1.00 16.18 6.37
C ASP A 179 -2.20 15.41 5.83
N SER A 180 -3.37 16.03 5.80
CA SER A 180 -4.63 15.40 5.43
C SER A 180 -4.57 14.63 4.12
N ASP A 181 -3.96 15.20 3.07
CA ASP A 181 -3.89 14.56 1.76
C ASP A 181 -2.93 13.36 1.73
N LEU A 182 -1.84 13.40 2.51
CA LEU A 182 -0.96 12.24 2.68
C LEU A 182 -1.64 11.11 3.46
N GLN A 183 -2.50 11.44 4.44
CA GLN A 183 -3.32 10.43 5.13
C GLN A 183 -4.39 9.83 4.19
N LYS A 184 -5.01 10.64 3.34
CA LYS A 184 -5.94 10.15 2.32
C LYS A 184 -5.24 9.25 1.30
N LEU A 185 -4.02 9.61 0.87
CA LEU A 185 -3.19 8.75 0.03
C LEU A 185 -2.90 7.42 0.73
N ARG A 186 -2.50 7.45 1.99
CA ARG A 186 -2.24 6.26 2.80
C ARG A 186 -3.44 5.31 2.84
N CYS A 187 -4.65 5.87 3.00
CA CYS A 187 -5.91 5.13 2.94
C CYS A 187 -6.09 4.48 1.55
N ARG A 188 -5.97 5.25 0.47
CA ARG A 188 -6.15 4.73 -0.90
C ARG A 188 -5.15 3.61 -1.24
N VAL A 189 -3.90 3.74 -0.81
CA VAL A 189 -2.91 2.67 -1.01
C VAL A 189 -3.34 1.40 -0.28
N ASN A 190 -3.74 1.52 1.00
CA ASN A 190 -4.10 0.37 1.83
C ASN A 190 -5.33 -0.38 1.33
N TYR A 191 -6.39 0.35 0.96
CA TYR A 191 -7.70 -0.25 0.73
C TYR A 191 -8.06 -0.40 -0.75
N HIS A 192 -7.38 0.30 -1.65
CA HIS A 192 -7.74 0.28 -3.06
C HIS A 192 -6.60 -0.11 -3.98
N ALA A 193 -5.35 0.33 -3.71
CA ALA A 193 -4.23 0.04 -4.59
C ALA A 193 -3.65 -1.36 -4.37
N LEU A 194 -3.55 -1.82 -3.13
CA LEU A 194 -3.04 -3.14 -2.79
C LEU A 194 -4.14 -4.20 -2.95
N ARG A 195 -4.35 -4.64 -4.19
CA ARG A 195 -5.20 -5.78 -4.52
C ARG A 195 -4.35 -7.04 -4.63
N PHE A 196 -4.87 -8.13 -4.10
CA PHE A 196 -4.25 -9.43 -4.34
C PHE A 196 -4.37 -9.83 -5.81
N THR A 197 -3.50 -10.72 -6.25
CA THR A 197 -3.60 -11.34 -7.58
C THR A 197 -4.87 -12.19 -7.69
N ASP A 198 -5.35 -12.40 -8.91
CA ASP A 198 -6.60 -13.12 -9.14
C ASP A 198 -6.60 -14.53 -8.52
N PRO A 199 -5.51 -15.35 -8.60
CA PRO A 199 -5.48 -16.65 -7.94
C PRO A 199 -5.71 -16.59 -6.42
N ILE A 200 -5.17 -15.59 -5.75
CA ILE A 200 -5.36 -15.41 -4.30
C ILE A 200 -6.80 -14.97 -3.99
N GLN A 201 -7.35 -14.05 -4.79
CA GLN A 201 -8.74 -13.61 -4.63
C GLN A 201 -9.73 -14.77 -4.85
N GLU A 202 -9.57 -15.53 -5.93
CA GLU A 202 -10.41 -16.68 -6.23
C GLU A 202 -10.36 -17.75 -5.12
N MET A 203 -9.17 -17.99 -4.56
CA MET A 203 -9.05 -18.91 -3.43
C MET A 203 -9.81 -18.39 -2.20
N GLY A 204 -9.70 -17.10 -1.90
CA GLY A 204 -10.45 -16.46 -0.82
C GLY A 204 -11.95 -16.54 -1.03
N GLU A 205 -12.44 -16.28 -2.24
CA GLU A 205 -13.86 -16.40 -2.60
C GLU A 205 -14.38 -17.83 -2.44
N LYS A 206 -13.61 -18.83 -2.89
CA LYS A 206 -13.94 -20.26 -2.71
C LYS A 206 -14.05 -20.65 -1.23
N ILE A 207 -13.15 -20.15 -0.39
CA ILE A 207 -13.21 -20.40 1.06
C ILE A 207 -14.47 -19.78 1.66
N ILE A 208 -14.76 -18.53 1.33
CA ILE A 208 -15.96 -17.83 1.81
C ILE A 208 -17.22 -18.55 1.36
N GLN A 209 -17.29 -18.98 0.11
CA GLN A 209 -18.42 -19.73 -0.42
C GLN A 209 -18.64 -21.03 0.37
N ARG A 210 -17.61 -21.85 0.57
CA ARG A 210 -17.70 -23.07 1.38
C ARG A 210 -18.17 -22.82 2.82
N MET A 211 -17.76 -21.71 3.42
CA MET A 211 -18.24 -21.34 4.75
C MET A 211 -19.72 -20.96 4.72
N ARG A 212 -20.16 -20.23 3.70
CA ARG A 212 -21.57 -19.81 3.52
C ARG A 212 -22.51 -20.97 3.22
N GLU A 213 -22.03 -22.03 2.58
CA GLU A 213 -22.79 -23.27 2.37
C GLU A 213 -23.14 -23.97 3.70
N ARG A 214 -22.30 -23.76 4.73
CA ARG A 214 -22.50 -24.38 6.06
C ARG A 214 -23.22 -23.50 7.06
N SER A 215 -23.08 -22.18 6.94
CA SER A 215 -23.67 -21.22 7.87
C SER A 215 -23.81 -19.84 7.24
N THR A 216 -24.91 -19.17 7.52
CA THR A 216 -25.15 -17.78 7.13
C THR A 216 -24.18 -16.83 7.82
N TYR A 217 -23.73 -17.20 9.03
CA TYR A 217 -22.79 -16.40 9.85
C TYR A 217 -21.58 -17.24 10.21
N PHE A 218 -20.40 -16.64 10.13
CA PHE A 218 -19.16 -17.25 10.59
C PHE A 218 -18.23 -16.21 11.22
N ILE A 219 -17.37 -16.66 12.09
CA ILE A 219 -16.33 -15.86 12.73
C ILE A 219 -14.97 -16.41 12.28
N ALA A 220 -14.12 -15.53 11.76
CA ALA A 220 -12.74 -15.86 11.45
C ALA A 220 -11.82 -15.41 12.60
N LEU A 221 -11.09 -16.35 13.20
CA LEU A 221 -10.13 -16.09 14.27
C LEU A 221 -8.70 -16.28 13.77
N HIS A 222 -7.89 -15.25 13.86
CA HIS A 222 -6.45 -15.33 13.65
C HIS A 222 -5.73 -15.51 14.99
N LEU A 223 -5.47 -16.74 15.37
CA LEU A 223 -4.79 -17.06 16.62
C LEU A 223 -3.28 -16.86 16.47
N ARG A 224 -2.71 -16.09 17.40
CA ARG A 224 -1.28 -15.92 17.52
C ARG A 224 -0.83 -16.64 18.81
N CYS A 225 -0.42 -17.89 18.69
CA CYS A 225 0.16 -18.59 19.81
C CYS A 225 1.52 -17.94 20.17
N PRO A 226 1.73 -17.50 21.41
CA PRO A 226 3.08 -17.21 21.88
C PRO A 226 3.88 -18.51 21.78
N HIS A 227 5.13 -18.45 21.32
CA HIS A 227 6.04 -19.60 21.34
C HIS A 227 6.20 -20.05 22.80
N PHE A 228 5.44 -21.03 23.23
CA PHE A 228 5.83 -21.84 24.37
C PHE A 228 7.10 -22.58 23.95
N LYS A 229 8.23 -22.16 24.45
CA LYS A 229 9.41 -23.01 24.53
C LYS A 229 9.04 -24.11 25.50
N PHE A 230 8.73 -25.29 24.98
CA PHE A 230 8.81 -26.50 25.79
C PHE A 230 10.28 -26.68 26.13
N SER A 231 10.65 -26.38 27.37
CA SER A 231 11.90 -26.76 27.98
C SER A 231 11.86 -28.25 28.36
#